data_6add238ed18c9ea7780eeb5b3fce8a3b
#
_entry.id   6add238ed18c9ea7780eeb5b3fce8a3b
#
_cell.length_a   1.000
_cell.length_b   1.000
_cell.length_c   1.000
_cell.angle_alpha   90.00
_cell.angle_beta   90.00
_cell.angle_gamma   90.00
#
_symmetry.space_group_name_H-M   'P 1'
#
loop_
_entity.id
_entity.type
_entity.pdbx_description
1 polymer ?
#
loop_
_entity_poly.entity_id
_entity_poly.type
_entity_poly.pdbx_seq_one_letter_code
_entity_poly.pdbx_strand_id
1 'polypeptide(L)'
;MKFPLGEFICVTGISGSGKSSLINEILYKTLACELNGARSRAGKCDGVEGLEFVDKVIGIDQQPIGRTPRSNPATYTGVFNDIRTVFSQTQDAKMRGYGPGRFSFNVRGGRCEACEGNGILQIEMHFLPDVYVPCEVCKGARYNRETLEVKYKEKTISDVLNMTVEEAVVFFANQPKIARKLQTLLDVGLGYVTLGQSATTLSGGEAQKIAIARALYKDSPFIILDEPTAALDPIAEAEIYSKFDEIAGDKTAVYISHRLSSCKFCDEIAVFDSGSVIQQGTHSDLLADESGKYFELWNAQAQYYKKDTVQPA
;
A
#
# COMPACT_ATOMS: atom_id res chain seq x y z
N MET A 1 24.92 10.58 -4.08
CA MET A 1 24.58 9.55 -3.07
C MET A 1 24.61 8.19 -3.73
N LYS A 2 25.08 7.15 -3.05
CA LYS A 2 25.03 5.76 -3.52
C LYS A 2 23.94 5.02 -2.78
N PHE A 3 23.27 4.08 -3.48
CA PHE A 3 22.27 3.19 -2.92
C PHE A 3 22.73 1.76 -3.16
N PRO A 4 23.30 1.06 -2.15
CA PRO A 4 23.67 -0.33 -2.28
C PRO A 4 22.45 -1.19 -2.65
N LEU A 5 22.62 -2.13 -3.59
CA LEU A 5 21.54 -3.02 -3.97
C LEU A 5 21.46 -4.21 -3.00
N GLY A 6 20.23 -4.67 -2.72
CA GLY A 6 19.98 -5.75 -1.77
C GLY A 6 19.96 -5.31 -0.31
N GLU A 7 19.94 -4.01 -0.03
CA GLU A 7 19.92 -3.45 1.32
C GLU A 7 18.67 -2.64 1.61
N PHE A 8 18.32 -2.54 2.90
CA PHE A 8 17.27 -1.68 3.41
C PHE A 8 17.87 -0.35 3.89
N ILE A 9 17.69 0.71 3.11
CA ILE A 9 18.35 2.00 3.27
C ILE A 9 17.36 3.01 3.83
N CYS A 10 17.66 3.60 4.99
CA CYS A 10 16.87 4.68 5.54
C CYS A 10 17.44 6.06 5.16
N VAL A 11 16.57 6.93 4.68
CA VAL A 11 16.88 8.35 4.44
C VAL A 11 16.15 9.19 5.48
N THR A 12 16.88 9.76 6.41
CA THR A 12 16.36 10.56 7.53
C THR A 12 16.93 11.97 7.58
N GLY A 13 16.46 12.79 8.50
CA GLY A 13 16.93 14.19 8.69
C GLY A 13 15.74 15.14 8.91
N ILE A 14 16.05 16.42 9.12
CA ILE A 14 15.03 17.47 9.39
C ILE A 14 14.03 17.62 8.24
N SER A 15 12.82 18.08 8.56
CA SER A 15 11.82 18.42 7.54
C SER A 15 12.33 19.55 6.64
N GLY A 16 12.11 19.43 5.33
CA GLY A 16 12.61 20.40 4.36
C GLY A 16 14.08 20.23 3.95
N SER A 17 14.82 19.24 4.48
CA SER A 17 16.23 19.01 4.13
C SER A 17 16.47 18.47 2.71
N GLY A 18 15.42 18.19 1.91
CA GLY A 18 15.56 17.76 0.52
C GLY A 18 15.40 16.25 0.26
N LYS A 19 15.11 15.44 1.28
CA LYS A 19 14.93 13.98 1.16
C LYS A 19 13.93 13.58 0.07
N SER A 20 12.70 14.08 0.16
CA SER A 20 11.64 13.76 -0.81
C SER A 20 11.97 14.31 -2.21
N SER A 21 12.69 15.42 -2.32
CA SER A 21 13.17 15.95 -3.61
C SER A 21 14.18 14.99 -4.25
N LEU A 22 15.13 14.45 -3.50
CA LEU A 22 16.07 13.49 -4.04
C LEU A 22 15.41 12.15 -4.35
N ILE A 23 14.65 11.59 -3.41
CA ILE A 23 14.12 10.24 -3.54
C ILE A 23 12.91 10.20 -4.47
N ASN A 24 11.90 11.07 -4.27
CA ASN A 24 10.66 11.00 -5.03
C ASN A 24 10.76 11.74 -6.37
N GLU A 25 11.31 12.97 -6.37
CA GLU A 25 11.32 13.79 -7.57
C GLU A 25 12.45 13.44 -8.54
N ILE A 26 13.60 12.98 -8.05
CA ILE A 26 14.74 12.61 -8.89
C ILE A 26 14.80 11.10 -9.05
N LEU A 27 15.15 10.34 -8.00
CA LEU A 27 15.42 8.91 -8.09
C LEU A 27 14.21 8.13 -8.57
N TYR A 28 13.07 8.21 -7.88
CA TYR A 28 11.86 7.46 -8.23
C TYR A 28 11.36 7.79 -9.64
N LYS A 29 11.25 9.09 -9.96
CA LYS A 29 10.76 9.49 -11.28
C LYS A 29 11.69 9.08 -12.41
N THR A 30 13.02 9.13 -12.20
CA THR A 30 13.98 8.64 -13.19
C THR A 30 13.81 7.13 -13.39
N LEU A 31 13.84 6.34 -12.30
CA LEU A 31 13.65 4.89 -12.36
C LEU A 31 12.29 4.52 -12.98
N ALA A 32 11.22 5.22 -12.61
CA ALA A 32 9.89 4.96 -13.16
C ALA A 32 9.78 5.29 -14.66
N CYS A 33 10.45 6.33 -15.15
CA CYS A 33 10.50 6.64 -16.56
C CYS A 33 11.27 5.59 -17.35
N GLU A 34 12.48 5.26 -16.90
CA GLU A 34 13.39 4.38 -17.65
C GLU A 34 12.94 2.91 -17.57
N LEU A 35 12.53 2.44 -16.40
CA LEU A 35 12.21 1.02 -16.17
C LEU A 35 10.73 0.68 -16.38
N ASN A 36 9.84 1.55 -15.95
CA ASN A 36 8.40 1.29 -15.99
C ASN A 36 7.67 2.00 -17.16
N GLY A 37 8.39 2.80 -17.96
CA GLY A 37 7.79 3.59 -19.06
C GLY A 37 6.82 4.67 -18.59
N ALA A 38 6.98 5.20 -17.37
CA ALA A 38 6.12 6.25 -16.83
C ALA A 38 6.34 7.58 -17.59
N ARG A 39 5.26 8.36 -17.78
CA ARG A 39 5.31 9.66 -18.44
C ARG A 39 5.57 10.83 -17.47
N SER A 40 6.21 10.57 -16.36
CA SER A 40 6.57 11.60 -15.38
C SER A 40 7.90 12.25 -15.75
N ARG A 41 8.04 13.55 -15.45
CA ARG A 41 9.31 14.25 -15.66
C ARG A 41 10.10 14.24 -14.35
N ALA A 42 11.29 13.70 -14.38
CA ALA A 42 12.21 13.73 -13.25
C ALA A 42 12.74 15.15 -12.97
N GLY A 43 13.12 15.41 -11.73
CA GLY A 43 13.83 16.63 -11.35
C GLY A 43 15.19 16.74 -12.05
N LYS A 44 15.78 17.92 -12.03
CA LYS A 44 17.12 18.13 -12.62
C LYS A 44 18.19 17.44 -11.78
N CYS A 45 19.00 16.61 -12.42
CA CYS A 45 20.19 15.96 -11.86
C CYS A 45 21.23 15.76 -12.95
N ASP A 46 22.46 15.48 -12.56
CA ASP A 46 23.55 15.21 -13.51
C ASP A 46 23.39 13.82 -14.17
N GLY A 47 22.72 12.90 -13.50
CA GLY A 47 22.40 11.55 -13.99
C GLY A 47 22.15 10.57 -12.84
N VAL A 48 21.60 9.41 -13.20
CA VAL A 48 21.44 8.24 -12.33
C VAL A 48 22.15 7.08 -13.02
N GLU A 49 23.14 6.50 -12.36
CA GLU A 49 23.94 5.38 -12.83
C GLU A 49 23.45 4.07 -12.21
N GLY A 50 23.72 2.92 -12.83
CA GLY A 50 23.37 1.61 -12.30
C GLY A 50 21.96 1.16 -12.64
N LEU A 51 21.27 1.82 -13.57
CA LEU A 51 19.91 1.47 -13.99
C LEU A 51 19.83 0.06 -14.60
N GLU A 52 20.92 -0.41 -15.19
CA GLU A 52 21.05 -1.75 -15.78
C GLU A 52 20.94 -2.89 -14.77
N PHE A 53 21.08 -2.61 -13.48
CA PHE A 53 20.96 -3.60 -12.40
C PHE A 53 19.55 -3.67 -11.80
N VAL A 54 18.63 -2.85 -12.27
CA VAL A 54 17.27 -2.73 -11.74
C VAL A 54 16.24 -2.88 -12.85
N ASP A 55 15.41 -3.91 -12.80
CA ASP A 55 14.39 -4.17 -13.83
C ASP A 55 13.10 -3.35 -13.62
N LYS A 56 12.80 -2.97 -12.39
CA LYS A 56 11.52 -2.36 -12.04
C LYS A 56 11.60 -1.62 -10.71
N VAL A 57 10.85 -0.53 -10.60
CA VAL A 57 10.71 0.23 -9.35
C VAL A 57 9.24 0.33 -8.94
N ILE A 58 8.99 0.30 -7.63
CA ILE A 58 7.68 0.60 -7.05
C ILE A 58 7.87 1.68 -5.99
N GLY A 59 7.02 2.71 -6.05
CA GLY A 59 6.89 3.74 -5.01
C GLY A 59 5.61 3.54 -4.21
N ILE A 60 5.72 3.74 -2.90
CA ILE A 60 4.62 3.89 -1.97
C ILE A 60 4.73 5.28 -1.39
N ASP A 61 3.68 6.06 -1.55
CA ASP A 61 3.53 7.38 -0.98
C ASP A 61 2.40 7.39 0.08
N GLN A 62 2.21 8.54 0.71
CA GLN A 62 1.15 8.74 1.71
C GLN A 62 -0.25 8.93 1.10
N GLN A 63 -0.39 8.84 -0.22
CA GLN A 63 -1.68 9.07 -0.86
C GLN A 63 -2.68 7.98 -0.47
N PRO A 64 -3.94 8.35 -0.23
CA PRO A 64 -4.97 7.38 0.09
C PRO A 64 -5.15 6.39 -1.07
N ILE A 65 -5.42 5.12 -0.75
CA ILE A 65 -5.62 4.05 -1.74
C ILE A 65 -6.82 4.26 -2.67
N GLY A 66 -7.57 5.34 -2.45
CA GLY A 66 -8.68 5.81 -3.29
C GLY A 66 -9.58 6.75 -2.50
N ARG A 67 -10.29 7.60 -3.24
CA ARG A 67 -11.23 8.60 -2.67
C ARG A 67 -12.68 8.30 -3.01
N THR A 68 -12.96 7.17 -3.64
CA THR A 68 -14.31 6.82 -4.09
C THR A 68 -14.79 5.53 -3.43
N PRO A 69 -16.11 5.33 -3.28
CA PRO A 69 -16.69 4.09 -2.76
C PRO A 69 -16.35 2.84 -3.57
N ARG A 70 -15.85 2.99 -4.81
CA ARG A 70 -15.43 1.90 -5.70
C ARG A 70 -14.01 1.41 -5.40
N SER A 71 -13.18 2.25 -4.78
CA SER A 71 -11.85 1.84 -4.35
C SER A 71 -11.97 0.95 -3.12
N ASN A 72 -11.35 -0.22 -3.15
CA ASN A 72 -11.37 -1.20 -2.06
C ASN A 72 -10.08 -2.03 -2.07
N PRO A 73 -9.79 -2.81 -1.02
CA PRO A 73 -8.60 -3.65 -0.93
C PRO A 73 -8.41 -4.56 -2.15
N ALA A 74 -9.49 -5.22 -2.62
CA ALA A 74 -9.40 -6.14 -3.75
C ALA A 74 -9.04 -5.46 -5.08
N THR A 75 -9.56 -4.25 -5.33
CA THR A 75 -9.24 -3.50 -6.55
C THR A 75 -7.84 -2.89 -6.50
N TYR A 76 -7.45 -2.36 -5.35
CA TYR A 76 -6.15 -1.70 -5.20
C TYR A 76 -4.97 -2.68 -5.29
N THR A 77 -5.10 -3.85 -4.69
CA THR A 77 -4.09 -4.92 -4.81
C THR A 77 -4.12 -5.65 -6.15
N GLY A 78 -5.19 -5.44 -6.94
CA GLY A 78 -5.39 -6.10 -8.22
C GLY A 78 -5.83 -7.57 -8.11
N VAL A 79 -6.11 -8.08 -6.90
CA VAL A 79 -6.64 -9.45 -6.71
C VAL A 79 -8.02 -9.61 -7.35
N PHE A 80 -8.80 -8.53 -7.41
CA PHE A 80 -10.12 -8.54 -8.01
C PHE A 80 -10.11 -8.90 -9.51
N ASN A 81 -9.04 -8.58 -10.24
CA ASN A 81 -8.91 -8.97 -11.65
C ASN A 81 -8.83 -10.50 -11.80
N ASP A 82 -8.07 -11.16 -10.92
CA ASP A 82 -7.95 -12.63 -10.93
C ASP A 82 -9.26 -13.28 -10.48
N ILE A 83 -9.93 -12.73 -9.46
CA ILE A 83 -11.24 -13.18 -9.01
C ILE A 83 -12.27 -13.12 -10.15
N ARG A 84 -12.37 -12.01 -10.88
CA ARG A 84 -13.26 -11.87 -12.05
C ARG A 84 -12.95 -12.90 -13.13
N THR A 85 -11.69 -13.21 -13.34
CA THR A 85 -11.26 -14.24 -14.29
C THR A 85 -11.75 -15.62 -13.86
N VAL A 86 -11.64 -15.96 -12.57
CA VAL A 86 -12.17 -17.23 -12.01
C VAL A 86 -13.68 -17.33 -12.24
N PHE A 87 -14.44 -16.27 -11.93
CA PHE A 87 -15.90 -16.27 -12.17
C PHE A 87 -16.26 -16.44 -13.64
N SER A 88 -15.53 -15.81 -14.56
CA SER A 88 -15.79 -15.95 -16.00
C SER A 88 -15.48 -17.36 -16.55
N GLN A 89 -14.71 -18.15 -15.81
CA GLN A 89 -14.36 -19.52 -16.17
C GLN A 89 -15.36 -20.55 -15.65
N THR A 90 -16.34 -20.16 -14.82
CA THR A 90 -17.41 -21.06 -14.36
C THR A 90 -18.27 -21.54 -15.52
N GLN A 91 -18.90 -22.69 -15.36
CA GLN A 91 -19.75 -23.27 -16.40
C GLN A 91 -20.91 -22.34 -16.75
N ASP A 92 -21.59 -21.78 -15.74
CA ASP A 92 -22.72 -20.85 -15.93
C ASP A 92 -22.31 -19.59 -16.68
N ALA A 93 -21.14 -19.01 -16.35
CA ALA A 93 -20.62 -17.84 -17.05
C ALA A 93 -20.32 -18.14 -18.53
N LYS A 94 -19.69 -19.29 -18.82
CA LYS A 94 -19.39 -19.73 -20.18
C LYS A 94 -20.65 -19.96 -21.01
N MET A 95 -21.65 -20.63 -20.44
CA MET A 95 -22.94 -20.87 -21.13
C MET A 95 -23.65 -19.55 -21.47
N ARG A 96 -23.51 -18.54 -20.65
CA ARG A 96 -24.10 -17.20 -20.86
C ARG A 96 -23.23 -16.25 -21.67
N GLY A 97 -22.01 -16.64 -22.04
CA GLY A 97 -21.05 -15.79 -22.75
C GLY A 97 -20.48 -14.65 -21.88
N TYR A 98 -20.43 -14.83 -20.56
CA TYR A 98 -19.97 -13.80 -19.63
C TYR A 98 -18.46 -13.81 -19.48
N GLY A 99 -17.79 -12.80 -20.04
CA GLY A 99 -16.37 -12.54 -19.82
C GLY A 99 -16.08 -11.84 -18.48
N PRO A 100 -14.78 -11.63 -18.14
CA PRO A 100 -14.36 -11.00 -16.88
C PRO A 100 -14.93 -9.58 -16.66
N GLY A 101 -15.26 -8.87 -17.75
CA GLY A 101 -15.89 -7.55 -17.70
C GLY A 101 -17.29 -7.57 -17.06
N ARG A 102 -18.04 -8.66 -17.23
CA ARG A 102 -19.38 -8.83 -16.63
C ARG A 102 -19.32 -8.78 -15.09
N PHE A 103 -18.25 -9.27 -14.52
CA PHE A 103 -18.01 -9.32 -13.07
C PHE A 103 -17.31 -8.06 -12.53
N SER A 104 -17.23 -6.98 -13.33
CA SER A 104 -16.72 -5.68 -12.88
C SER A 104 -17.86 -4.77 -12.49
N PHE A 105 -17.84 -4.25 -11.27
CA PHE A 105 -18.79 -3.21 -10.84
C PHE A 105 -18.46 -1.81 -11.42
N ASN A 106 -17.36 -1.65 -12.14
CA ASN A 106 -16.98 -0.40 -12.81
C ASN A 106 -17.45 -0.33 -14.27
N VAL A 107 -17.89 -1.45 -14.86
CA VAL A 107 -18.24 -1.56 -16.27
C VAL A 107 -19.73 -1.84 -16.41
N ARG A 108 -20.39 -1.21 -17.39
CA ARG A 108 -21.79 -1.48 -17.72
C ARG A 108 -22.01 -2.93 -18.14
N GLY A 109 -23.20 -3.43 -17.91
CA GLY A 109 -23.65 -4.77 -18.29
C GLY A 109 -23.76 -5.73 -17.12
N GLY A 110 -22.83 -5.75 -16.16
CA GLY A 110 -22.92 -6.62 -14.97
C GLY A 110 -23.22 -5.89 -13.67
N ARG A 111 -22.95 -4.59 -13.62
CA ARG A 111 -23.18 -3.75 -12.44
C ARG A 111 -24.66 -3.40 -12.26
N CYS A 112 -25.03 -3.03 -11.05
CA CYS A 112 -26.30 -2.35 -10.80
C CYS A 112 -26.26 -0.94 -11.41
N GLU A 113 -27.16 -0.65 -12.35
CA GLU A 113 -27.17 0.67 -13.00
C GLU A 113 -27.77 1.77 -12.12
N ALA A 114 -28.62 1.42 -11.12
CA ALA A 114 -29.19 2.40 -10.20
C ALA A 114 -28.14 3.09 -9.32
N CYS A 115 -27.15 2.34 -8.84
CA CYS A 115 -26.02 2.88 -8.07
C CYS A 115 -24.69 2.87 -8.85
N GLU A 116 -24.75 2.56 -10.12
CA GLU A 116 -23.58 2.46 -11.00
C GLU A 116 -22.43 1.58 -10.45
N GLY A 117 -22.77 0.56 -9.68
CA GLY A 117 -21.83 -0.36 -9.05
C GLY A 117 -21.23 0.13 -7.73
N ASN A 118 -21.65 1.28 -7.19
CA ASN A 118 -21.20 1.77 -5.89
C ASN A 118 -21.73 0.93 -4.71
N GLY A 119 -22.90 0.28 -4.88
CA GLY A 119 -23.62 -0.40 -3.80
C GLY A 119 -24.37 0.55 -2.86
N ILE A 120 -24.04 1.82 -2.88
CA ILE A 120 -24.60 2.90 -2.08
C ILE A 120 -25.01 4.06 -2.98
N LEU A 121 -25.93 4.87 -2.51
CA LEU A 121 -26.33 6.15 -3.09
C LEU A 121 -25.85 7.27 -2.19
N GLN A 122 -25.24 8.29 -2.77
CA GLN A 122 -24.83 9.51 -2.08
C GLN A 122 -25.98 10.50 -2.17
N ILE A 123 -26.43 10.97 -1.01
CA ILE A 123 -27.42 12.04 -0.90
C ILE A 123 -26.64 13.30 -0.51
N GLU A 124 -26.51 14.21 -1.48
CA GLU A 124 -25.84 15.49 -1.26
C GLU A 124 -26.72 16.38 -0.38
N MET A 125 -26.13 16.90 0.70
CA MET A 125 -26.78 17.81 1.62
C MET A 125 -26.06 19.17 1.60
N HIS A 126 -26.72 20.23 1.14
CA HIS A 126 -26.10 21.54 0.89
C HIS A 126 -25.36 22.17 2.09
N PHE A 127 -25.70 21.81 3.33
CA PHE A 127 -25.13 22.39 4.56
C PHE A 127 -24.67 21.35 5.59
N LEU A 128 -24.80 20.07 5.26
CA LEU A 128 -24.41 18.93 6.12
C LEU A 128 -23.50 17.99 5.33
N PRO A 129 -22.72 17.15 6.02
CA PRO A 129 -21.96 16.09 5.33
C PRO A 129 -22.90 15.19 4.53
N ASP A 130 -22.44 14.77 3.36
CA ASP A 130 -23.17 13.84 2.50
C ASP A 130 -23.53 12.55 3.24
N VAL A 131 -24.74 12.07 3.01
CA VAL A 131 -25.22 10.82 3.60
C VAL A 131 -25.16 9.69 2.57
N TYR A 132 -24.58 8.58 2.96
CA TYR A 132 -24.50 7.38 2.14
C TYR A 132 -25.52 6.35 2.60
N VAL A 133 -26.41 5.95 1.71
CA VAL A 133 -27.45 4.93 1.99
C VAL A 133 -27.27 3.72 1.06
N PRO A 134 -27.55 2.49 1.53
CA PRO A 134 -27.53 1.32 0.65
C PRO A 134 -28.46 1.50 -0.53
N CYS A 135 -28.02 1.08 -1.73
CA CYS A 135 -28.86 1.12 -2.92
C CYS A 135 -30.09 0.20 -2.76
N GLU A 136 -31.29 0.73 -2.91
CA GLU A 136 -32.54 -0.03 -2.74
C GLU A 136 -32.67 -1.15 -3.77
N VAL A 137 -32.14 -0.98 -4.99
CA VAL A 137 -32.24 -1.95 -6.09
C VAL A 137 -31.36 -3.16 -5.86
N CYS A 138 -30.07 -2.95 -5.58
CA CYS A 138 -29.12 -4.05 -5.38
C CYS A 138 -28.85 -4.38 -3.90
N LYS A 139 -29.40 -3.62 -2.96
CA LYS A 139 -29.24 -3.81 -1.51
C LYS A 139 -27.77 -3.92 -1.07
N GLY A 140 -26.89 -3.12 -1.69
CA GLY A 140 -25.45 -3.14 -1.42
C GLY A 140 -24.64 -4.12 -2.28
N ALA A 141 -25.29 -5.03 -3.02
CA ALA A 141 -24.58 -6.09 -3.77
C ALA A 141 -23.76 -5.59 -4.96
N ARG A 142 -23.90 -4.34 -5.41
CA ARG A 142 -23.17 -3.70 -6.53
C ARG A 142 -23.47 -4.23 -7.93
N TYR A 143 -24.09 -5.39 -8.08
CA TYR A 143 -24.36 -6.09 -9.34
C TYR A 143 -25.84 -6.21 -9.65
N ASN A 144 -26.17 -6.46 -10.91
CA ASN A 144 -27.52 -6.83 -11.31
C ASN A 144 -27.81 -8.31 -10.98
N ARG A 145 -29.09 -8.67 -10.97
CA ARG A 145 -29.57 -10.01 -10.61
C ARG A 145 -28.93 -11.11 -11.46
N GLU A 146 -28.84 -10.89 -12.76
CA GLU A 146 -28.31 -11.88 -13.70
C GLU A 146 -26.84 -12.24 -13.45
N THR A 147 -26.02 -11.24 -13.06
CA THR A 147 -24.61 -11.47 -12.69
C THR A 147 -24.50 -12.23 -11.37
N LEU A 148 -25.40 -11.97 -10.43
CA LEU A 148 -25.44 -12.66 -9.13
C LEU A 148 -25.96 -14.11 -9.21
N GLU A 149 -26.58 -14.53 -10.32
CA GLU A 149 -26.93 -15.93 -10.55
C GLU A 149 -25.71 -16.81 -10.80
N VAL A 150 -24.59 -16.24 -11.27
CA VAL A 150 -23.34 -16.98 -11.47
C VAL A 150 -22.63 -17.17 -10.14
N LYS A 151 -22.31 -18.41 -9.80
CA LYS A 151 -21.66 -18.79 -8.55
C LYS A 151 -20.34 -19.51 -8.79
N TYR A 152 -19.41 -19.28 -7.91
CA TYR A 152 -18.17 -20.06 -7.76
C TYR A 152 -18.14 -20.65 -6.34
N LYS A 153 -18.08 -21.99 -6.21
CA LYS A 153 -18.20 -22.69 -4.91
C LYS A 153 -19.40 -22.16 -4.08
N GLU A 154 -20.58 -22.11 -4.69
CA GLU A 154 -21.86 -21.65 -4.10
C GLU A 154 -21.88 -20.17 -3.64
N LYS A 155 -20.85 -19.38 -3.92
CA LYS A 155 -20.77 -17.95 -3.59
C LYS A 155 -20.88 -17.09 -4.84
N THR A 156 -21.63 -16.00 -4.73
CA THR A 156 -21.71 -14.95 -5.77
C THR A 156 -20.49 -14.06 -5.72
N ILE A 157 -20.25 -13.26 -6.76
CA ILE A 157 -19.17 -12.26 -6.76
C ILE A 157 -19.33 -11.20 -5.64
N SER A 158 -20.59 -10.91 -5.27
CA SER A 158 -20.88 -10.00 -4.15
C SER A 158 -20.55 -10.64 -2.81
N ASP A 159 -20.86 -11.92 -2.61
CA ASP A 159 -20.51 -12.65 -1.38
C ASP A 159 -18.99 -12.66 -1.19
N VAL A 160 -18.24 -12.86 -2.29
CA VAL A 160 -16.77 -12.82 -2.25
C VAL A 160 -16.23 -11.44 -1.85
N LEU A 161 -16.83 -10.36 -2.33
CA LEU A 161 -16.43 -9.02 -1.92
C LEU A 161 -16.73 -8.74 -0.43
N ASN A 162 -17.71 -9.42 0.14
CA ASN A 162 -18.05 -9.31 1.56
C ASN A 162 -17.26 -10.25 2.47
N MET A 163 -16.47 -11.17 1.91
CA MET A 163 -15.56 -11.99 2.70
C MET A 163 -14.44 -11.15 3.32
N THR A 164 -14.04 -11.47 4.53
CA THR A 164 -12.78 -10.99 5.10
C THR A 164 -11.60 -11.56 4.31
N VAL A 165 -10.43 -10.93 4.44
CA VAL A 165 -9.20 -11.44 3.82
C VAL A 165 -8.90 -12.86 4.31
N GLU A 166 -9.08 -13.14 5.61
CA GLU A 166 -8.87 -14.45 6.22
C GLU A 166 -9.79 -15.53 5.61
N GLU A 167 -11.10 -15.25 5.50
CA GLU A 167 -12.05 -16.14 4.85
C GLU A 167 -11.71 -16.38 3.38
N ALA A 168 -11.30 -15.31 2.68
CA ALA A 168 -10.96 -15.38 1.27
C ALA A 168 -9.67 -16.18 0.99
N VAL A 169 -8.67 -16.15 1.89
CA VAL A 169 -7.47 -17.01 1.79
C VAL A 169 -7.87 -18.47 1.76
N VAL A 170 -8.74 -18.90 2.68
CA VAL A 170 -9.24 -20.28 2.74
C VAL A 170 -10.09 -20.62 1.53
N PHE A 171 -10.99 -19.72 1.13
CA PHE A 171 -11.88 -19.93 -0.01
C PHE A 171 -11.14 -20.11 -1.34
N PHE A 172 -10.09 -19.33 -1.56
CA PHE A 172 -9.27 -19.36 -2.78
C PHE A 172 -7.96 -20.16 -2.65
N ALA A 173 -7.82 -21.06 -1.65
CA ALA A 173 -6.61 -21.85 -1.45
C ALA A 173 -6.14 -22.60 -2.70
N ASN A 174 -7.08 -23.06 -3.56
CA ASN A 174 -6.78 -23.77 -4.81
C ASN A 174 -6.51 -22.83 -6.00
N GLN A 175 -6.38 -21.51 -5.78
CA GLN A 175 -6.09 -20.49 -6.80
C GLN A 175 -4.79 -19.74 -6.46
N PRO A 176 -3.61 -20.27 -6.86
CA PRO A 176 -2.32 -19.78 -6.37
C PRO A 176 -2.09 -18.27 -6.55
N LYS A 177 -2.53 -17.71 -7.69
CA LYS A 177 -2.40 -16.26 -7.97
C LYS A 177 -3.21 -15.40 -7.00
N ILE A 178 -4.41 -15.86 -6.63
CA ILE A 178 -5.29 -15.16 -5.68
C ILE A 178 -4.76 -15.38 -4.25
N ALA A 179 -4.48 -16.62 -3.90
CA ALA A 179 -4.03 -17.00 -2.57
C ALA A 179 -2.76 -16.24 -2.16
N ARG A 180 -1.75 -16.12 -3.04
CA ARG A 180 -0.53 -15.35 -2.76
C ARG A 180 -0.82 -13.87 -2.43
N LYS A 181 -1.73 -13.22 -3.18
CA LYS A 181 -2.10 -11.81 -2.94
C LYS A 181 -2.83 -11.62 -1.63
N LEU A 182 -3.75 -12.55 -1.33
CA LEU A 182 -4.52 -12.52 -0.10
C LEU A 182 -3.65 -12.83 1.11
N GLN A 183 -2.68 -13.76 0.97
CA GLN A 183 -1.72 -14.06 2.02
C GLN A 183 -0.88 -12.84 2.39
N THR A 184 -0.40 -12.07 1.41
CA THR A 184 0.34 -10.82 1.70
C THR A 184 -0.50 -9.80 2.48
N LEU A 185 -1.82 -9.72 2.20
CA LEU A 185 -2.73 -8.88 3.01
C LEU A 185 -2.90 -9.42 4.44
N LEU A 186 -2.93 -10.74 4.60
CA LEU A 186 -3.00 -11.39 5.91
C LEU A 186 -1.72 -11.15 6.70
N ASP A 187 -0.56 -11.26 6.06
CA ASP A 187 0.77 -11.10 6.67
C ASP A 187 0.99 -9.69 7.23
N VAL A 188 0.41 -8.66 6.61
CA VAL A 188 0.42 -7.28 7.15
C VAL A 188 -0.67 -7.02 8.21
N GLY A 189 -1.37 -8.07 8.66
CA GLY A 189 -2.36 -7.98 9.74
C GLY A 189 -3.72 -7.41 9.32
N LEU A 190 -4.15 -7.61 8.06
CA LEU A 190 -5.44 -7.16 7.52
C LEU A 190 -6.47 -8.28 7.38
N GLY A 191 -6.33 -9.38 8.14
CA GLY A 191 -7.21 -10.55 8.07
C GLY A 191 -8.69 -10.22 8.23
N TYR A 192 -9.02 -9.27 9.10
CA TYR A 192 -10.38 -8.85 9.44
C TYR A 192 -11.05 -7.92 8.41
N VAL A 193 -10.27 -7.29 7.53
CA VAL A 193 -10.79 -6.35 6.52
C VAL A 193 -11.52 -7.10 5.42
N THR A 194 -12.70 -6.61 4.99
CA THR A 194 -13.41 -7.24 3.87
C THR A 194 -12.84 -6.82 2.52
N LEU A 195 -12.85 -7.72 1.54
CA LEU A 195 -12.27 -7.48 0.21
C LEU A 195 -12.89 -6.28 -0.51
N GLY A 196 -14.20 -6.10 -0.34
CA GLY A 196 -14.97 -5.03 -0.95
C GLY A 196 -15.17 -3.79 -0.07
N GLN A 197 -14.52 -3.70 1.10
CA GLN A 197 -14.63 -2.55 1.99
C GLN A 197 -14.22 -1.26 1.28
N SER A 198 -15.08 -0.26 1.33
CA SER A 198 -14.77 1.03 0.69
C SER A 198 -13.51 1.66 1.28
N ALA A 199 -12.63 2.18 0.43
CA ALA A 199 -11.44 2.89 0.87
C ALA A 199 -11.75 4.11 1.75
N THR A 200 -12.94 4.68 1.62
CA THR A 200 -13.41 5.83 2.43
C THR A 200 -13.75 5.44 3.87
N THR A 201 -13.92 4.14 4.16
CA THR A 201 -14.21 3.62 5.51
C THR A 201 -13.00 2.98 6.18
N LEU A 202 -11.89 2.89 5.48
CA LEU A 202 -10.64 2.39 6.03
C LEU A 202 -9.97 3.47 6.89
N SER A 203 -9.38 3.06 8.00
CA SER A 203 -8.48 3.92 8.76
C SER A 203 -7.21 4.24 7.96
N GLY A 204 -6.52 5.32 8.33
CA GLY A 204 -5.25 5.66 7.70
C GLY A 204 -4.23 4.53 7.78
N GLY A 205 -4.17 3.83 8.92
CA GLY A 205 -3.29 2.69 9.12
C GLY A 205 -3.64 1.49 8.23
N GLU A 206 -4.92 1.14 8.08
CA GLU A 206 -5.36 0.08 7.16
C GLU A 206 -5.01 0.41 5.71
N ALA A 207 -5.24 1.65 5.29
CA ALA A 207 -4.89 2.11 3.95
C ALA A 207 -3.37 1.98 3.69
N GLN A 208 -2.53 2.37 4.65
CA GLN A 208 -1.08 2.20 4.55
C GLN A 208 -0.67 0.73 4.49
N LYS A 209 -1.21 -0.14 5.34
CA LYS A 209 -0.96 -1.58 5.29
C LYS A 209 -1.33 -2.19 3.93
N ILE A 210 -2.44 -1.78 3.32
CA ILE A 210 -2.83 -2.22 1.98
C ILE A 210 -1.83 -1.74 0.91
N ALA A 211 -1.31 -0.52 1.03
CA ALA A 211 -0.30 0.01 0.12
C ALA A 211 1.02 -0.78 0.21
N ILE A 212 1.46 -1.09 1.43
CA ILE A 212 2.63 -1.93 1.71
C ILE A 212 2.41 -3.34 1.11
N ALA A 213 1.29 -4.00 1.40
CA ALA A 213 0.96 -5.32 0.85
C ALA A 213 1.01 -5.33 -0.69
N ARG A 214 0.51 -4.27 -1.33
CA ARG A 214 0.57 -4.14 -2.79
C ARG A 214 2.00 -4.08 -3.32
N ALA A 215 2.89 -3.37 -2.66
CA ALA A 215 4.28 -3.26 -3.09
C ALA A 215 5.02 -4.58 -2.93
N LEU A 216 4.84 -5.23 -1.79
CA LEU A 216 5.41 -6.55 -1.51
C LEU A 216 4.96 -7.59 -2.54
N TYR A 217 3.65 -7.61 -2.85
CA TYR A 217 3.08 -8.51 -3.83
C TYR A 217 3.62 -8.29 -5.26
N LYS A 218 3.88 -7.02 -5.66
CA LYS A 218 4.34 -6.70 -7.02
C LYS A 218 5.73 -7.20 -7.36
N ASP A 219 6.45 -7.69 -6.36
CA ASP A 219 7.74 -8.34 -6.50
C ASP A 219 8.75 -7.52 -7.33
N SER A 220 8.97 -6.27 -6.89
CA SER A 220 9.93 -5.36 -7.50
C SER A 220 11.28 -5.49 -6.81
N PRO A 221 12.38 -5.56 -7.54
CA PRO A 221 13.72 -5.58 -6.95
C PRO A 221 14.09 -4.26 -6.25
N PHE A 222 13.42 -3.15 -6.60
CA PHE A 222 13.65 -1.85 -6.00
C PHE A 222 12.34 -1.22 -5.50
N ILE A 223 12.29 -0.89 -4.21
CA ILE A 223 11.11 -0.36 -3.54
C ILE A 223 11.46 0.98 -2.91
N ILE A 224 10.63 1.99 -3.14
CA ILE A 224 10.74 3.30 -2.48
C ILE A 224 9.53 3.51 -1.59
N LEU A 225 9.78 3.85 -0.33
CA LEU A 225 8.79 3.99 0.73
C LEU A 225 8.89 5.41 1.31
N ASP A 226 7.89 6.24 1.09
CA ASP A 226 7.84 7.59 1.65
C ASP A 226 6.89 7.61 2.86
N GLU A 227 7.49 7.57 4.06
CA GLU A 227 6.78 7.51 5.35
C GLU A 227 5.61 6.49 5.39
N PRO A 228 5.85 5.22 5.01
CA PRO A 228 4.79 4.23 4.81
C PRO A 228 4.08 3.84 6.11
N THR A 229 4.55 4.25 7.26
CA THR A 229 4.01 3.93 8.59
C THR A 229 3.51 5.15 9.35
N ALA A 230 3.42 6.32 8.69
CA ALA A 230 3.08 7.58 9.36
C ALA A 230 1.73 7.55 10.12
N ALA A 231 0.74 6.77 9.62
CA ALA A 231 -0.58 6.63 10.25
C ALA A 231 -0.70 5.37 11.14
N LEU A 232 0.40 4.64 11.38
CA LEU A 232 0.40 3.47 12.26
C LEU A 232 0.76 3.85 13.70
N ASP A 233 0.21 3.11 14.64
CA ASP A 233 0.67 3.14 16.02
C ASP A 233 2.04 2.44 16.16
N PRO A 234 2.80 2.69 17.23
CA PRO A 234 4.15 2.17 17.39
C PRO A 234 4.25 0.63 17.41
N ILE A 235 3.20 -0.07 17.86
CA ILE A 235 3.17 -1.54 17.93
C ILE A 235 2.98 -2.11 16.52
N ALA A 236 1.99 -1.61 15.79
CA ALA A 236 1.73 -2.00 14.41
C ALA A 236 2.92 -1.65 13.49
N GLU A 237 3.59 -0.53 13.76
CA GLU A 237 4.81 -0.13 13.05
C GLU A 237 5.94 -1.16 13.28
N ALA A 238 6.22 -1.54 14.51
CA ALA A 238 7.24 -2.53 14.86
C ALA A 238 6.94 -3.92 14.24
N GLU A 239 5.68 -4.34 14.25
CA GLU A 239 5.26 -5.60 13.61
C GLU A 239 5.50 -5.59 12.09
N ILE A 240 5.24 -4.48 11.43
CA ILE A 240 5.49 -4.36 9.99
C ILE A 240 6.98 -4.41 9.69
N TYR A 241 7.81 -3.69 10.46
CA TYR A 241 9.25 -3.70 10.21
C TYR A 241 9.89 -5.05 10.50
N SER A 242 9.46 -5.78 11.56
CA SER A 242 9.97 -7.12 11.82
C SER A 242 9.66 -8.11 10.69
N LYS A 243 8.53 -7.92 9.99
CA LYS A 243 8.15 -8.72 8.82
C LYS A 243 8.72 -8.20 7.51
N PHE A 244 9.08 -6.92 7.48
CA PHE A 244 9.59 -6.28 6.26
C PHE A 244 10.90 -6.93 5.81
N ASP A 245 11.76 -7.28 6.75
CA ASP A 245 13.02 -7.99 6.50
C ASP A 245 12.78 -9.38 5.89
N GLU A 246 11.79 -10.14 6.42
CA GLU A 246 11.38 -11.44 5.85
C GLU A 246 10.76 -11.31 4.45
N ILE A 247 10.00 -10.23 4.18
CA ILE A 247 9.21 -10.07 2.96
C ILE A 247 10.02 -9.34 1.89
N ALA A 248 10.89 -8.41 2.28
CA ALA A 248 11.79 -7.71 1.37
C ALA A 248 12.87 -8.65 0.81
N GLY A 249 13.39 -9.58 1.64
CA GLY A 249 14.41 -10.54 1.21
C GLY A 249 15.61 -9.83 0.57
N ASP A 250 16.05 -10.30 -0.60
CA ASP A 250 17.18 -9.73 -1.37
C ASP A 250 16.83 -8.44 -2.14
N LYS A 251 15.71 -7.78 -1.84
CA LYS A 251 15.29 -6.55 -2.54
C LYS A 251 15.96 -5.33 -1.95
N THR A 252 16.20 -4.33 -2.78
CA THR A 252 16.61 -3.00 -2.33
C THR A 252 15.40 -2.19 -1.92
N ALA A 253 15.37 -1.71 -0.68
CA ALA A 253 14.32 -0.81 -0.21
C ALA A 253 14.90 0.51 0.27
N VAL A 254 14.46 1.62 -0.30
CA VAL A 254 14.79 2.98 0.14
C VAL A 254 13.61 3.55 0.90
N TYR A 255 13.83 3.88 2.15
CA TYR A 255 12.83 4.28 3.10
C TYR A 255 13.06 5.71 3.59
N ILE A 256 12.10 6.59 3.40
CA ILE A 256 12.12 7.95 3.97
C ILE A 256 11.38 7.92 5.30
N SER A 257 12.03 8.32 6.39
CA SER A 257 11.41 8.42 7.70
C SER A 257 11.86 9.64 8.50
N HIS A 258 10.91 10.22 9.19
CA HIS A 258 11.15 11.17 10.27
C HIS A 258 11.15 10.49 11.66
N ARG A 259 10.77 9.21 11.74
CA ARG A 259 10.77 8.41 12.97
C ARG A 259 12.05 7.59 13.04
N LEU A 260 12.98 8.01 13.90
CA LEU A 260 14.27 7.34 14.02
C LEU A 260 14.17 5.93 14.64
N SER A 261 13.06 5.62 15.35
CA SER A 261 12.81 4.26 15.87
C SER A 261 12.84 3.20 14.77
N SER A 262 12.41 3.53 13.57
CA SER A 262 12.42 2.64 12.40
C SER A 262 13.81 2.46 11.77
N CYS A 263 14.72 3.40 11.99
CA CYS A 263 16.09 3.31 11.44
C CYS A 263 16.89 2.12 12.00
N LYS A 264 16.47 1.55 13.15
CA LYS A 264 17.11 0.36 13.74
C LYS A 264 17.04 -0.88 12.88
N PHE A 265 16.05 -0.95 12.00
CA PHE A 265 15.79 -2.10 11.13
C PHE A 265 16.46 -1.95 9.75
N CYS A 266 17.21 -0.87 9.54
CA CYS A 266 17.85 -0.58 8.25
C CYS A 266 19.32 -0.97 8.28
N ASP A 267 19.80 -1.50 7.15
CA ASP A 267 21.22 -1.85 6.96
C ASP A 267 22.06 -0.58 6.90
N GLU A 268 21.54 0.45 6.23
CA GLU A 268 22.24 1.71 6.07
C GLU A 268 21.31 2.90 6.30
N ILE A 269 21.84 3.95 6.90
CA ILE A 269 21.13 5.20 7.21
C ILE A 269 21.88 6.36 6.58
N ALA A 270 21.19 7.17 5.79
CA ALA A 270 21.69 8.44 5.27
C ALA A 270 20.96 9.61 5.94
N VAL A 271 21.72 10.47 6.59
CA VAL A 271 21.20 11.65 7.29
C VAL A 271 21.32 12.88 6.40
N PHE A 272 20.19 13.52 6.16
CA PHE A 272 20.07 14.71 5.31
C PHE A 272 19.98 15.98 6.14
N ASP A 273 20.75 16.97 5.76
CA ASP A 273 20.60 18.36 6.21
C ASP A 273 20.95 19.31 5.06
N SER A 274 20.16 20.38 4.93
CA SER A 274 20.41 21.50 4.00
C SER A 274 20.72 21.05 2.55
N GLY A 275 20.01 20.04 2.06
CA GLY A 275 20.15 19.53 0.69
C GLY A 275 21.31 18.56 0.46
N SER A 276 22.01 18.15 1.50
CA SER A 276 23.18 17.27 1.41
C SER A 276 23.10 16.11 2.39
N VAL A 277 23.74 14.97 2.03
CA VAL A 277 23.99 13.88 2.98
C VAL A 277 25.17 14.28 3.86
N ILE A 278 24.93 14.42 5.16
CA ILE A 278 25.95 14.86 6.13
C ILE A 278 26.54 13.70 6.92
N GLN A 279 25.81 12.59 7.08
CA GLN A 279 26.29 11.36 7.73
C GLN A 279 25.70 10.15 7.02
N GLN A 280 26.43 9.05 6.98
CA GLN A 280 26.01 7.78 6.41
C GLN A 280 26.67 6.63 7.17
N GLY A 281 25.92 5.57 7.49
CA GLY A 281 26.41 4.41 8.23
C GLY A 281 25.29 3.62 8.88
N THR A 282 25.66 2.62 9.69
CA THR A 282 24.70 1.82 10.46
C THR A 282 24.13 2.62 11.64
N HIS A 283 23.03 2.15 12.20
CA HIS A 283 22.44 2.74 13.42
C HIS A 283 23.46 2.83 14.57
N SER A 284 24.25 1.79 14.75
CA SER A 284 25.25 1.73 15.82
C SER A 284 26.40 2.70 15.61
N ASP A 285 26.91 2.81 14.38
CA ASP A 285 28.01 3.72 14.04
C ASP A 285 27.59 5.19 14.21
N LEU A 286 26.38 5.53 13.75
CA LEU A 286 25.87 6.89 13.83
C LEU A 286 25.51 7.32 15.26
N LEU A 287 25.15 6.36 16.14
CA LEU A 287 24.96 6.65 17.57
C LEU A 287 26.27 6.79 18.34
N ALA A 288 27.33 6.14 17.89
CA ALA A 288 28.68 6.27 18.52
C ALA A 288 29.28 7.66 18.29
N ASP A 289 28.88 8.38 17.25
CA ASP A 289 29.27 9.76 17.00
C ASP A 289 28.35 10.73 17.77
N GLU A 290 28.68 10.98 19.04
CA GLU A 290 27.93 11.89 19.92
C GLU A 290 27.86 13.34 19.40
N SER A 291 28.77 13.74 18.52
CA SER A 291 28.80 15.06 17.89
C SER A 291 27.95 15.12 16.61
N GLY A 292 27.49 13.98 16.14
CA GLY A 292 26.75 13.82 14.90
C GLY A 292 25.31 14.27 14.97
N LYS A 293 24.79 14.68 13.81
CA LYS A 293 23.37 15.10 13.68
C LYS A 293 22.38 13.98 13.97
N TYR A 294 22.75 12.73 13.64
CA TYR A 294 21.92 11.58 13.95
C TYR A 294 21.74 11.39 15.45
N PHE A 295 22.81 11.50 16.23
CA PHE A 295 22.78 11.40 17.69
C PHE A 295 21.90 12.51 18.31
N GLU A 296 22.05 13.75 17.83
CA GLU A 296 21.20 14.87 18.25
C GLU A 296 19.71 14.59 18.02
N LEU A 297 19.35 14.18 16.79
CA LEU A 297 17.97 13.88 16.41
C LEU A 297 17.40 12.70 17.21
N TRP A 298 18.22 11.64 17.40
CA TRP A 298 17.83 10.47 18.19
C TRP A 298 17.50 10.83 19.64
N ASN A 299 18.35 11.59 20.30
CA ASN A 299 18.15 12.01 21.68
C ASN A 299 16.96 12.95 21.82
N ALA A 300 16.75 13.85 20.87
CA ALA A 300 15.59 14.73 20.85
C ALA A 300 14.28 13.93 20.81
N GLN A 301 14.18 12.89 19.95
CA GLN A 301 13.02 12.03 19.92
C GLN A 301 12.87 11.16 21.17
N ALA A 302 13.96 10.59 21.68
CA ALA A 302 13.95 9.76 22.89
C ALA A 302 13.51 10.54 24.14
N GLN A 303 13.90 11.80 24.26
CA GLN A 303 13.48 12.67 25.35
C GLN A 303 11.98 12.99 25.31
N TYR A 304 11.41 13.13 24.12
CA TYR A 304 9.98 13.37 23.95
C TYR A 304 9.15 12.22 24.55
N TYR A 305 9.53 10.98 24.26
CA TYR A 305 8.86 9.79 24.82
C TYR A 305 9.10 9.55 26.32
N LYS A 306 10.22 10.07 26.90
CA LYS A 306 10.51 9.93 28.34
C LYS A 306 9.74 10.94 29.20
N LYS A 307 9.37 12.10 28.67
CA LYS A 307 8.64 13.15 29.43
C LYS A 307 7.20 12.80 29.75
N ASP A 308 6.56 11.92 28.98
CA ASP A 308 5.18 11.49 29.23
C ASP A 308 5.04 10.41 30.31
N THR A 309 6.15 9.91 30.89
CA THR A 309 6.14 8.87 31.92
C THR A 309 6.28 9.38 33.36
N VAL A 310 6.36 10.70 33.59
CA VAL A 310 6.50 11.25 34.93
C VAL A 310 5.52 12.39 35.15
N GLN A 311 4.27 12.04 35.41
CA GLN A 311 3.38 12.78 36.36
C GLN A 311 2.55 11.76 37.11
N PRO A 312 2.94 11.38 38.35
CA PRO A 312 1.96 10.90 39.31
C PRO A 312 1.18 12.11 39.84
N ALA A 313 -0.15 11.97 39.84
CA ALA A 313 -1.09 12.86 40.48
C ALA A 313 -0.89 12.94 41.98
#